data_d52232769d1a311f81e00f881a93a51a
#
_entry.id   d52232769d1a311f81e00f881a93a51a
#
_cell.length_a   1.000
_cell.length_b   1.000
_cell.length_c   1.000
_cell.angle_alpha   90.00
_cell.angle_beta   90.00
_cell.angle_gamma   90.00
#
_symmetry.space_group_name_H-M   'P 1'
#
loop_
_entity.id
_entity.type
_entity.pdbx_description
1 polymer ?
#
loop_
_entity_poly.entity_id
_entity_poly.type
_entity_poly.pdbx_seq_one_letter_code
_entity_poly.pdbx_strand_id
1 'polypeptide(L)'
;QGEDPEDIDPKELLRGSAAYQFLAYWLLAYVQKRLGDRFDVEPGADMKAGIDTAEEIGAGVALVDRDIQVTIQRFWASIGLREKLRLFWELILAFAGFGGGEDEEIDLDELTDTDVVSAMMEEFRQFSPTAAETLIDERDAYIAHNLEELRAAGFDVVAVVGAGHRDGILAYLEEPATLPAMESLQGRKTRRFSIGKAFGYLLTLGFLLFFVLLALSGVSQPTLLAVFLAWFLFNGIFAFSLAKLAGAHWTSAGVGGLVAWLTSINPLLAPGWFAGYIELQHTKINVSDIGRLNDLLDDHEKPIRDLLSEMLDVGLFKLIVIVAVTNIGSMLASVLFPFLVLPHMGEDFESVSAISNAMIEGAANGANIVVQLLL
;
A
#
# COMPACT_ATOMS: atom_id res chain seq x y z
N GLN A 1 21.26 -14.44 6.05
CA GLN A 1 20.47 -15.30 6.94
C GLN A 1 19.05 -14.79 6.82
N GLY A 2 18.26 -15.38 5.88
CA GLY A 2 16.83 -15.16 5.80
C GLY A 2 16.20 -15.80 7.03
N GLU A 3 15.36 -15.05 7.73
CA GLU A 3 14.47 -15.61 8.73
C GLU A 3 13.61 -16.67 8.02
N ASP A 4 13.57 -17.87 8.60
CA ASP A 4 12.78 -18.98 8.09
C ASP A 4 11.30 -18.50 7.97
N PRO A 5 10.61 -18.80 6.87
CA PRO A 5 9.19 -18.46 6.71
C PRO A 5 8.28 -19.08 7.79
N GLU A 6 8.82 -19.99 8.61
CA GLU A 6 8.07 -20.69 9.66
C GLU A 6 7.68 -19.81 10.87
N ASP A 7 8.29 -18.61 11.03
CA ASP A 7 8.13 -17.79 12.23
C ASP A 7 7.27 -16.53 12.06
N ILE A 8 6.46 -16.42 10.99
CA ILE A 8 5.58 -15.26 10.83
C ILE A 8 4.41 -15.36 11.83
N ASP A 9 4.44 -14.55 12.91
CA ASP A 9 3.30 -14.41 13.81
C ASP A 9 2.13 -13.74 13.05
N PRO A 10 1.00 -14.44 12.82
CA PRO A 10 -0.17 -13.87 12.15
C PRO A 10 -0.67 -12.58 12.80
N LYS A 11 -0.35 -12.34 14.08
CA LYS A 11 -0.70 -11.11 14.79
C LYS A 11 0.15 -9.92 14.38
N GLU A 12 1.38 -10.15 13.90
CA GLU A 12 2.23 -9.09 13.37
C GLU A 12 1.74 -8.61 12.00
N LEU A 13 1.18 -9.52 11.17
CA LEU A 13 0.52 -9.17 9.92
C LEU A 13 -0.68 -8.23 10.11
N LEU A 14 -1.34 -8.29 11.26
CA LEU A 14 -2.46 -7.41 11.58
C LEU A 14 -1.99 -6.02 12.05
N ARG A 15 -0.70 -5.84 12.39
CA ARG A 15 -0.17 -4.58 12.92
C ARG A 15 0.38 -3.69 11.81
N GLY A 16 -0.22 -2.53 11.63
CA GLY A 16 0.32 -1.46 10.79
C GLY A 16 0.21 -1.68 9.28
N SER A 17 1.32 -1.48 8.57
CA SER A 17 1.37 -1.56 7.09
C SER A 17 1.69 -2.97 6.56
N ALA A 18 1.91 -3.97 7.41
CA ALA A 18 2.36 -5.29 6.98
C ALA A 18 1.38 -5.97 6.02
N ALA A 19 0.06 -5.90 6.30
CA ALA A 19 -0.96 -6.45 5.40
C ALA A 19 -0.94 -5.79 4.01
N TYR A 20 -0.79 -4.46 3.95
CA TYR A 20 -0.70 -3.75 2.67
C TYR A 20 0.61 -4.03 1.94
N GLN A 21 1.72 -4.19 2.67
CA GLN A 21 3.01 -4.58 2.09
C GLN A 21 2.95 -5.98 1.51
N PHE A 22 2.31 -6.91 2.20
CA PHE A 22 2.08 -8.28 1.71
C PHE A 22 1.24 -8.26 0.42
N LEU A 23 0.12 -7.53 0.42
CA LEU A 23 -0.72 -7.41 -0.79
C LEU A 23 0.03 -6.77 -1.96
N ALA A 24 0.84 -5.74 -1.69
CA ALA A 24 1.66 -5.09 -2.72
C ALA A 24 2.75 -6.02 -3.27
N TYR A 25 3.42 -6.78 -2.40
CA TYR A 25 4.40 -7.78 -2.80
C TYR A 25 3.75 -8.88 -3.64
N TRP A 26 2.62 -9.40 -3.16
CA TRP A 26 1.87 -10.42 -3.88
C TRP A 26 1.44 -9.93 -5.27
N LEU A 27 0.89 -8.72 -5.36
CA LEU A 27 0.48 -8.14 -6.64
C LEU A 27 1.65 -7.99 -7.61
N LEU A 28 2.81 -7.53 -7.10
CA LEU A 28 4.02 -7.40 -7.90
C LEU A 28 4.48 -8.76 -8.42
N ALA A 29 4.50 -9.78 -7.56
CA ALA A 29 4.87 -11.15 -7.95
C ALA A 29 3.91 -11.70 -9.02
N TYR A 30 2.60 -11.47 -8.86
CA TYR A 30 1.59 -11.85 -9.85
C TYR A 30 1.83 -11.19 -11.22
N VAL A 31 2.06 -9.85 -11.23
CA VAL A 31 2.33 -9.12 -12.47
C VAL A 31 3.61 -9.60 -13.13
N GLN A 32 4.70 -9.76 -12.36
CA GLN A 32 5.98 -10.23 -12.88
C GLN A 32 5.85 -11.63 -13.50
N LYS A 33 5.11 -12.53 -12.82
CA LYS A 33 4.92 -13.88 -13.32
C LYS A 33 4.08 -13.88 -14.60
N ARG A 34 2.96 -13.15 -14.63
CA ARG A 34 2.11 -13.04 -15.83
C ARG A 34 2.85 -12.44 -17.03
N LEU A 35 3.77 -11.50 -16.79
CA LEU A 35 4.66 -11.00 -17.83
C LEU A 35 5.65 -12.08 -18.27
N GLY A 36 6.27 -12.79 -17.34
CA GLY A 36 7.17 -13.88 -17.62
C GLY A 36 6.53 -14.98 -18.50
N ASP A 37 5.30 -15.36 -18.17
CA ASP A 37 4.56 -16.37 -18.94
C ASP A 37 4.19 -15.89 -20.35
N ARG A 38 3.83 -14.60 -20.49
CA ARG A 38 3.55 -14.03 -21.82
C ARG A 38 4.77 -14.06 -22.73
N PHE A 39 5.97 -14.01 -22.14
CA PHE A 39 7.24 -13.97 -22.85
C PHE A 39 8.01 -15.31 -22.79
N ASP A 40 7.41 -16.38 -22.22
CA ASP A 40 8.04 -17.69 -22.03
C ASP A 40 9.39 -17.60 -21.29
N VAL A 41 9.50 -16.68 -20.34
CA VAL A 41 10.70 -16.43 -19.53
C VAL A 41 10.36 -16.50 -18.04
N GLU A 42 10.97 -17.44 -17.33
CA GLU A 42 10.85 -17.47 -15.87
C GLU A 42 11.52 -16.23 -15.24
N PRO A 43 10.83 -15.46 -14.37
CA PRO A 43 11.43 -14.36 -13.65
C PRO A 43 12.70 -14.81 -12.91
N GLY A 44 13.85 -14.14 -13.20
CA GLY A 44 15.12 -14.46 -12.58
C GLY A 44 15.89 -15.63 -13.20
N ALA A 45 15.44 -16.18 -14.33
CA ALA A 45 16.14 -17.27 -15.03
C ALA A 45 17.58 -16.89 -15.41
N ASP A 46 17.81 -15.64 -15.79
CA ASP A 46 19.11 -15.05 -16.09
C ASP A 46 20.05 -15.09 -14.87
N MET A 47 19.54 -14.66 -13.70
CA MET A 47 20.31 -14.69 -12.45
C MET A 47 20.63 -16.10 -12.00
N LYS A 48 19.66 -17.02 -12.12
CA LYS A 48 19.84 -18.43 -11.81
C LYS A 48 20.90 -19.06 -12.71
N ALA A 49 20.81 -18.84 -14.02
CA ALA A 49 21.80 -19.32 -14.97
C ALA A 49 23.22 -18.77 -14.68
N GLY A 50 23.32 -17.51 -14.25
CA GLY A 50 24.58 -16.91 -13.81
C GLY A 50 25.18 -17.60 -12.59
N ILE A 51 24.35 -17.93 -11.58
CA ILE A 51 24.77 -18.65 -10.37
C ILE A 51 25.21 -20.09 -10.72
N ASP A 52 24.39 -20.81 -11.46
CA ASP A 52 24.70 -22.19 -11.87
C ASP A 52 26.02 -22.24 -12.67
N THR A 53 26.23 -21.30 -13.60
CA THR A 53 27.48 -21.20 -14.35
C THR A 53 28.68 -20.89 -13.46
N ALA A 54 28.52 -19.99 -12.48
CA ALA A 54 29.59 -19.67 -11.53
C ALA A 54 30.00 -20.91 -10.71
N GLU A 55 29.04 -21.70 -10.26
CA GLU A 55 29.29 -22.97 -9.56
C GLU A 55 30.03 -23.99 -10.46
N GLU A 56 29.63 -24.12 -11.72
CA GLU A 56 30.25 -25.03 -12.68
C GLU A 56 31.74 -24.72 -12.92
N ILE A 57 32.08 -23.41 -13.02
CA ILE A 57 33.47 -22.97 -13.26
C ILE A 57 34.26 -22.75 -11.97
N GLY A 58 33.64 -22.94 -10.78
CA GLY A 58 34.26 -22.71 -9.48
C GLY A 58 34.54 -21.24 -9.16
N ALA A 59 33.78 -20.32 -9.74
CA ALA A 59 33.86 -18.90 -9.43
C ALA A 59 33.06 -18.56 -8.15
N GLY A 60 33.50 -17.53 -7.44
CA GLY A 60 32.74 -16.99 -6.31
C GLY A 60 31.51 -16.20 -6.77
N VAL A 61 30.41 -16.27 -6.04
CA VAL A 61 29.19 -15.51 -6.30
C VAL A 61 29.03 -14.40 -5.28
N ALA A 62 28.80 -13.18 -5.75
CA ALA A 62 28.48 -12.00 -4.91
C ALA A 62 27.13 -11.43 -5.33
N LEU A 63 26.19 -11.32 -4.38
CA LEU A 63 24.91 -10.66 -4.60
C LEU A 63 25.09 -9.15 -4.36
N VAL A 64 25.10 -8.38 -5.43
CA VAL A 64 25.43 -6.96 -5.42
C VAL A 64 24.23 -6.02 -5.48
N ASP A 65 23.03 -6.55 -5.70
CA ASP A 65 21.80 -5.78 -5.74
C ASP A 65 21.24 -5.49 -4.33
N ARG A 66 20.45 -4.45 -4.24
CA ARG A 66 19.78 -4.03 -3.00
C ARG A 66 18.58 -4.93 -2.71
N ASP A 67 18.36 -5.23 -1.42
CA ASP A 67 17.17 -5.94 -0.96
C ASP A 67 15.89 -5.32 -1.54
N ILE A 68 15.05 -6.17 -2.14
CA ILE A 68 13.80 -5.76 -2.78
C ILE A 68 12.83 -5.08 -1.79
N GLN A 69 12.82 -5.51 -0.52
CA GLN A 69 11.96 -4.90 0.49
C GLN A 69 12.38 -3.45 0.77
N VAL A 70 13.69 -3.19 0.80
CA VAL A 70 14.23 -1.83 0.95
C VAL A 70 13.85 -0.99 -0.28
N THR A 71 13.99 -1.54 -1.48
CA THR A 71 13.64 -0.87 -2.73
C THR A 71 12.16 -0.49 -2.76
N ILE A 72 11.25 -1.42 -2.45
CA ILE A 72 9.80 -1.19 -2.39
C ILE A 72 9.45 -0.15 -1.31
N GLN A 73 10.05 -0.23 -0.13
CA GLN A 73 9.79 0.75 0.93
C GLN A 73 10.24 2.16 0.54
N ARG A 74 11.40 2.29 -0.11
CA ARG A 74 11.91 3.57 -0.61
C ARG A 74 11.02 4.12 -1.71
N PHE A 75 10.60 3.28 -2.65
CA PHE A 75 9.64 3.62 -3.69
C PHE A 75 8.34 4.18 -3.11
N TRP A 76 7.69 3.45 -2.19
CA TRP A 76 6.47 3.93 -1.54
C TRP A 76 6.67 5.20 -0.71
N ALA A 77 7.86 5.41 -0.14
CA ALA A 77 8.18 6.63 0.59
C ALA A 77 8.42 7.82 -0.33
N SER A 78 8.93 7.62 -1.54
CA SER A 78 9.25 8.68 -2.49
C SER A 78 8.01 9.17 -3.25
N ILE A 79 7.09 8.29 -3.62
CA ILE A 79 5.89 8.63 -4.40
C ILE A 79 4.96 9.57 -3.62
N GLY A 80 4.47 10.62 -4.29
CA GLY A 80 3.49 11.56 -3.77
C GLY A 80 2.09 10.93 -3.59
N LEU A 81 1.24 11.55 -2.77
CA LEU A 81 -0.13 11.06 -2.56
C LEU A 81 -0.95 11.02 -3.86
N ARG A 82 -0.77 12.00 -4.75
CA ARG A 82 -1.46 12.03 -6.05
C ARG A 82 -1.06 10.85 -6.93
N GLU A 83 0.23 10.52 -7.00
CA GLU A 83 0.73 9.37 -7.76
C GLU A 83 0.22 8.06 -7.16
N LYS A 84 0.20 7.93 -5.83
CA LYS A 84 -0.39 6.76 -5.15
C LYS A 84 -1.85 6.56 -5.50
N LEU A 85 -2.64 7.63 -5.47
CA LEU A 85 -4.07 7.59 -5.82
C LEU A 85 -4.26 7.26 -7.30
N ARG A 86 -3.42 7.80 -8.18
CA ARG A 86 -3.45 7.50 -9.61
C ARG A 86 -3.12 6.03 -9.89
N LEU A 87 -2.01 5.53 -9.35
CA LEU A 87 -1.61 4.12 -9.47
C LEU A 87 -2.69 3.17 -8.93
N PHE A 88 -3.29 3.51 -7.80
CA PHE A 88 -4.38 2.72 -7.20
C PHE A 88 -5.63 2.74 -8.10
N TRP A 89 -5.96 3.88 -8.69
CA TRP A 89 -7.09 4.02 -9.60
C TRP A 89 -6.88 3.26 -10.90
N GLU A 90 -5.71 3.38 -11.52
CA GLU A 90 -5.33 2.66 -12.73
C GLU A 90 -5.35 1.15 -12.49
N LEU A 91 -4.88 0.71 -11.32
CA LEU A 91 -4.95 -0.69 -10.90
C LEU A 91 -6.40 -1.17 -10.80
N ILE A 92 -7.30 -0.41 -10.16
CA ILE A 92 -8.73 -0.75 -10.08
C ILE A 92 -9.34 -0.86 -11.47
N LEU A 93 -9.04 0.06 -12.38
CA LEU A 93 -9.54 0.03 -13.75
C LEU A 93 -9.03 -1.20 -14.51
N ALA A 94 -7.75 -1.56 -14.34
CA ALA A 94 -7.18 -2.76 -14.92
C ALA A 94 -7.86 -4.04 -14.40
N PHE A 95 -8.11 -4.13 -13.09
CA PHE A 95 -8.86 -5.25 -12.49
C PHE A 95 -10.33 -5.28 -12.90
N ALA A 96 -10.95 -4.13 -13.14
CA ALA A 96 -12.34 -4.05 -13.61
C ALA A 96 -12.50 -4.38 -15.10
N GLY A 97 -11.41 -4.70 -15.81
CA GLY A 97 -11.41 -5.03 -17.23
C GLY A 97 -11.51 -3.81 -18.16
N PHE A 98 -11.39 -2.58 -17.62
CA PHE A 98 -11.36 -1.35 -18.41
C PHE A 98 -9.94 -1.00 -18.91
N GLY A 99 -8.92 -1.80 -18.56
CA GLY A 99 -7.52 -1.65 -18.98
C GLY A 99 -7.16 -2.42 -20.25
N GLY A 100 -8.11 -2.68 -21.14
CA GLY A 100 -7.88 -3.31 -22.43
C GLY A 100 -7.20 -2.35 -23.39
N GLY A 101 -5.88 -2.23 -23.34
CA GLY A 101 -5.12 -1.95 -24.54
C GLY A 101 -5.26 -3.13 -25.47
N GLU A 102 -5.50 -2.87 -26.77
CA GLU A 102 -5.46 -3.86 -27.81
C GLU A 102 -4.23 -4.74 -27.63
N ASP A 103 -4.39 -6.06 -27.82
CA ASP A 103 -3.28 -7.01 -27.83
C ASP A 103 -2.33 -6.67 -29.00
N GLU A 104 -1.52 -5.63 -28.83
CA GLU A 104 -0.35 -5.44 -29.68
C GLU A 104 0.58 -6.59 -29.34
N GLU A 105 0.76 -7.49 -30.30
CA GLU A 105 1.83 -8.49 -30.25
C GLU A 105 3.17 -7.75 -30.17
N ILE A 106 3.68 -7.64 -28.95
CA ILE A 106 5.01 -7.08 -28.72
C ILE A 106 6.02 -8.13 -29.20
N ASP A 107 6.78 -7.81 -30.22
CA ASP A 107 7.84 -8.68 -30.75
C ASP A 107 9.00 -8.73 -29.75
N LEU A 108 9.31 -9.95 -29.27
CA LEU A 108 10.38 -10.18 -28.29
C LEU A 108 11.77 -9.82 -28.84
N ASP A 109 11.96 -9.97 -30.16
CA ASP A 109 13.23 -9.64 -30.80
C ASP A 109 13.46 -8.10 -30.75
N GLU A 110 12.39 -7.29 -30.80
CA GLU A 110 12.47 -5.85 -30.58
C GLU A 110 12.77 -5.50 -29.11
N LEU A 111 12.27 -6.25 -28.12
CA LEU A 111 12.54 -6.01 -26.71
C LEU A 111 13.95 -6.38 -26.24
N THR A 112 14.65 -7.23 -26.99
CA THR A 112 16.06 -7.56 -26.69
C THR A 112 17.04 -6.56 -27.29
N ASP A 113 16.59 -5.67 -28.15
CA ASP A 113 17.44 -4.60 -28.68
C ASP A 113 17.69 -3.56 -27.57
N THR A 114 18.96 -3.32 -27.25
CA THR A 114 19.39 -2.38 -26.21
C THR A 114 18.80 -0.97 -26.41
N ASP A 115 18.59 -0.57 -27.64
CA ASP A 115 18.04 0.73 -27.99
C ASP A 115 16.54 0.82 -27.61
N VAL A 116 15.77 -0.25 -27.75
CA VAL A 116 14.36 -0.31 -27.38
C VAL A 116 14.21 -0.30 -25.86
N VAL A 117 15.01 -1.09 -25.13
CA VAL A 117 14.99 -1.10 -23.66
C VAL A 117 15.35 0.29 -23.11
N SER A 118 16.35 0.94 -23.66
CA SER A 118 16.75 2.30 -23.26
C SER A 118 15.64 3.31 -23.54
N ALA A 119 14.95 3.23 -24.69
CA ALA A 119 13.82 4.08 -25.02
C ALA A 119 12.63 3.88 -24.06
N MET A 120 12.29 2.62 -23.74
CA MET A 120 11.25 2.30 -22.75
C MET A 120 11.59 2.82 -21.35
N MET A 121 12.87 2.74 -20.94
CA MET A 121 13.34 3.28 -19.68
C MET A 121 13.24 4.81 -19.64
N GLU A 122 13.55 5.49 -20.74
CA GLU A 122 13.39 6.93 -20.86
C GLU A 122 11.90 7.35 -20.82
N GLU A 123 11.01 6.62 -21.49
CA GLU A 123 9.58 6.85 -21.41
C GLU A 123 9.05 6.63 -19.97
N PHE A 124 9.53 5.60 -19.28
CA PHE A 124 9.20 5.37 -17.88
C PHE A 124 9.69 6.51 -16.98
N ARG A 125 10.90 7.06 -17.24
CA ARG A 125 11.41 8.25 -16.53
C ARG A 125 10.53 9.48 -16.73
N GLN A 126 10.02 9.68 -17.93
CA GLN A 126 9.12 10.79 -18.24
C GLN A 126 7.74 10.60 -17.59
N PHE A 127 7.23 9.37 -17.55
CA PHE A 127 5.94 9.03 -16.95
C PHE A 127 5.97 9.17 -15.42
N SER A 128 6.99 8.67 -14.76
CA SER A 128 7.14 8.74 -13.29
C SER A 128 8.61 8.94 -12.89
N PRO A 129 9.09 10.19 -12.89
CA PRO A 129 10.49 10.50 -12.53
C PRO A 129 10.87 9.97 -11.14
N THR A 130 9.96 10.09 -10.15
CA THR A 130 10.21 9.63 -8.79
C THR A 130 10.31 8.10 -8.69
N ALA A 131 9.51 7.38 -9.49
CA ALA A 131 9.59 5.93 -9.57
C ALA A 131 10.91 5.50 -10.21
N ALA A 132 11.27 6.12 -11.33
CA ALA A 132 12.52 5.84 -12.05
C ALA A 132 13.75 6.10 -11.16
N GLU A 133 13.79 7.24 -10.46
CA GLU A 133 14.88 7.56 -9.51
C GLU A 133 15.06 6.43 -8.48
N THR A 134 13.97 5.91 -7.91
CA THR A 134 14.05 4.94 -6.81
C THR A 134 14.26 3.50 -7.29
N LEU A 135 13.58 3.10 -8.38
CA LEU A 135 13.59 1.72 -8.87
C LEU A 135 14.75 1.43 -9.81
N ILE A 136 15.31 2.47 -10.45
CA ILE A 136 16.39 2.34 -11.42
C ILE A 136 17.64 3.03 -10.86
N ASP A 137 17.68 4.37 -10.79
CA ASP A 137 18.91 5.12 -10.55
C ASP A 137 19.55 4.82 -9.21
N GLU A 138 18.77 4.71 -8.12
CA GLU A 138 19.30 4.33 -6.81
C GLU A 138 19.81 2.89 -6.76
N ARG A 139 19.22 1.97 -7.54
CA ARG A 139 19.71 0.58 -7.65
C ARG A 139 20.98 0.52 -8.48
N ASP A 140 21.03 1.24 -9.60
CA ASP A 140 22.23 1.32 -10.45
C ASP A 140 23.42 1.82 -9.63
N ALA A 141 23.21 2.90 -8.87
CA ALA A 141 24.24 3.44 -7.99
C ALA A 141 24.66 2.44 -6.89
N TYR A 142 23.69 1.71 -6.29
CA TYR A 142 23.96 0.71 -5.26
C TYR A 142 24.80 -0.46 -5.81
N ILE A 143 24.41 -0.97 -6.98
CA ILE A 143 25.13 -2.05 -7.66
C ILE A 143 26.54 -1.58 -8.05
N ALA A 144 26.66 -0.39 -8.64
CA ALA A 144 27.95 0.18 -9.03
C ALA A 144 28.91 0.35 -7.84
N HIS A 145 28.41 0.78 -6.67
CA HIS A 145 29.22 0.83 -5.45
C HIS A 145 29.76 -0.54 -5.05
N ASN A 146 28.93 -1.57 -5.04
CA ASN A 146 29.34 -2.91 -4.66
C ASN A 146 30.34 -3.50 -5.69
N LEU A 147 30.15 -3.20 -6.98
CA LEU A 147 31.09 -3.62 -8.03
C LEU A 147 32.44 -2.92 -7.88
N GLU A 148 32.47 -1.60 -7.59
CA GLU A 148 33.70 -0.86 -7.31
C GLU A 148 34.43 -1.40 -6.06
N GLU A 149 33.70 -1.78 -5.02
CA GLU A 149 34.29 -2.36 -3.80
C GLU A 149 34.96 -3.71 -4.10
N LEU A 150 34.31 -4.59 -4.88
CA LEU A 150 34.88 -5.87 -5.31
C LEU A 150 36.12 -5.68 -6.17
N ARG A 151 36.08 -4.72 -7.10
CA ARG A 151 37.21 -4.37 -7.95
C ARG A 151 38.39 -3.82 -7.14
N ALA A 152 38.11 -2.94 -6.17
CA ALA A 152 39.11 -2.40 -5.26
C ALA A 152 39.75 -3.47 -4.35
N ALA A 153 39.00 -4.54 -4.05
CA ALA A 153 39.50 -5.71 -3.35
C ALA A 153 40.37 -6.64 -4.24
N GLY A 154 40.50 -6.34 -5.54
CA GLY A 154 41.36 -7.07 -6.47
C GLY A 154 40.69 -8.27 -7.16
N PHE A 155 39.37 -8.33 -7.18
CA PHE A 155 38.64 -9.37 -7.90
C PHE A 155 38.42 -9.00 -9.38
N ASP A 156 38.53 -10.00 -10.25
CA ASP A 156 38.00 -9.91 -11.61
C ASP A 156 36.53 -10.26 -11.57
N VAL A 157 35.67 -9.30 -11.94
CA VAL A 157 34.23 -9.39 -11.77
C VAL A 157 33.51 -9.47 -13.11
N VAL A 158 32.64 -10.46 -13.27
CA VAL A 158 31.63 -10.53 -14.32
C VAL A 158 30.27 -10.25 -13.66
N ALA A 159 29.63 -9.15 -14.04
CA ALA A 159 28.32 -8.77 -13.49
C ALA A 159 27.19 -9.18 -14.46
N VAL A 160 26.22 -9.95 -13.95
CA VAL A 160 24.96 -10.25 -14.64
C VAL A 160 23.90 -9.32 -14.10
N VAL A 161 23.37 -8.44 -14.95
CA VAL A 161 22.39 -7.40 -14.56
C VAL A 161 21.28 -7.34 -15.61
N GLY A 162 20.08 -6.90 -15.17
CA GLY A 162 18.99 -6.64 -16.10
C GLY A 162 19.35 -5.56 -17.14
N ALA A 163 18.90 -5.74 -18.37
CA ALA A 163 19.24 -4.85 -19.50
C ALA A 163 18.97 -3.35 -19.19
N GLY A 164 17.87 -3.04 -18.49
CA GLY A 164 17.50 -1.68 -18.13
C GLY A 164 18.41 -1.00 -17.09
N HIS A 165 19.30 -1.74 -16.42
CA HIS A 165 20.24 -1.22 -15.42
C HIS A 165 21.67 -1.04 -15.99
N ARG A 166 21.97 -1.69 -17.13
CA ARG A 166 23.31 -1.75 -17.68
C ARG A 166 23.93 -0.37 -17.90
N ASP A 167 23.22 0.50 -18.58
CA ASP A 167 23.76 1.80 -18.98
C ASP A 167 23.98 2.73 -17.79
N GLY A 168 23.04 2.71 -16.80
CA GLY A 168 23.19 3.46 -15.56
C GLY A 168 24.35 2.98 -14.70
N ILE A 169 24.53 1.67 -14.57
CA ILE A 169 25.67 1.07 -13.85
C ILE A 169 26.97 1.45 -14.54
N LEU A 170 27.07 1.31 -15.88
CA LEU A 170 28.27 1.67 -16.64
C LEU A 170 28.63 3.15 -16.48
N ALA A 171 27.65 4.07 -16.53
CA ALA A 171 27.89 5.48 -16.33
C ALA A 171 28.54 5.78 -14.97
N TYR A 172 28.07 5.12 -13.89
CA TYR A 172 28.68 5.27 -12.56
C TYR A 172 30.08 4.63 -12.46
N LEU A 173 30.32 3.52 -13.15
CA LEU A 173 31.66 2.88 -13.18
C LEU A 173 32.67 3.66 -14.00
N GLU A 174 32.23 4.40 -15.02
CA GLU A 174 33.08 5.31 -15.83
C GLU A 174 33.42 6.59 -15.06
N GLU A 175 32.46 7.13 -14.26
CA GLU A 175 32.64 8.32 -13.46
C GLU A 175 32.33 8.06 -11.96
N PRO A 176 33.17 7.31 -11.23
CA PRO A 176 32.90 6.95 -9.84
C PRO A 176 32.73 8.14 -8.88
N ALA A 177 33.24 9.31 -9.26
CA ALA A 177 33.07 10.54 -8.49
C ALA A 177 31.60 11.04 -8.46
N THR A 178 30.73 10.55 -9.35
CA THR A 178 29.31 10.90 -9.41
C THR A 178 28.44 9.98 -8.54
N LEU A 179 29.01 8.89 -8.01
CA LEU A 179 28.29 7.97 -7.13
C LEU A 179 27.78 8.70 -5.87
N PRO A 180 26.49 8.60 -5.56
CA PRO A 180 25.94 9.07 -4.28
C PRO A 180 26.57 8.31 -3.12
N ALA A 181 26.67 8.94 -1.95
CA ALA A 181 27.16 8.25 -0.76
C ALA A 181 26.34 7.00 -0.45
N MET A 182 26.98 5.86 -0.15
CA MET A 182 26.34 4.57 0.10
C MET A 182 25.27 4.65 1.20
N GLU A 183 25.49 5.48 2.24
CA GLU A 183 24.54 5.70 3.32
C GLU A 183 23.21 6.29 2.84
N SER A 184 23.23 7.03 1.72
CA SER A 184 22.00 7.58 1.11
C SER A 184 21.21 6.53 0.34
N LEU A 185 21.87 5.45 -0.08
CA LEU A 185 21.29 4.35 -0.85
C LEU A 185 20.81 3.21 0.05
N GLN A 186 21.39 3.08 1.25
CA GLN A 186 21.05 2.06 2.23
C GLN A 186 19.91 2.50 3.15
N GLY A 187 19.16 1.54 3.67
CA GLY A 187 18.17 1.76 4.70
C GLY A 187 16.87 2.39 4.20
N ARG A 188 15.98 2.64 5.13
CA ARG A 188 14.63 3.14 4.85
C ARG A 188 14.64 4.65 4.72
N LYS A 189 14.09 5.19 3.62
CA LYS A 189 13.76 6.63 3.55
C LYS A 189 12.67 6.93 4.60
N THR A 190 13.08 7.39 5.78
CA THR A 190 12.12 7.86 6.79
C THR A 190 11.77 9.31 6.50
N ARG A 191 10.57 9.58 6.01
CA ARG A 191 10.05 10.95 6.04
C ARG A 191 9.90 11.37 7.49
N ARG A 192 10.63 12.40 7.93
CA ARG A 192 10.49 13.04 9.26
C ARG A 192 9.06 13.49 9.53
N PHE A 193 8.28 13.76 8.48
CA PHE A 193 6.89 14.17 8.54
C PHE A 193 6.06 13.27 7.62
N SER A 194 5.24 12.40 8.22
CA SER A 194 4.29 11.59 7.47
C SER A 194 3.04 12.41 7.21
N ILE A 195 2.85 12.85 5.96
CA ILE A 195 1.64 13.56 5.52
C ILE A 195 0.39 12.75 5.85
N GLY A 196 0.42 11.43 5.72
CA GLY A 196 -0.70 10.56 6.10
C GLY A 196 -1.03 10.61 7.59
N LYS A 197 -0.02 10.62 8.46
CA LYS A 197 -0.24 10.79 9.92
C LYS A 197 -0.77 12.18 10.23
N ALA A 198 -0.19 13.23 9.64
CA ALA A 198 -0.67 14.59 9.82
C ALA A 198 -2.11 14.76 9.36
N PHE A 199 -2.46 14.21 8.20
CA PHE A 199 -3.83 14.21 7.69
C PHE A 199 -4.77 13.42 8.62
N GLY A 200 -4.36 12.25 9.13
CA GLY A 200 -5.12 11.50 10.13
C GLY A 200 -5.39 12.29 11.40
N TYR A 201 -4.36 12.95 11.96
CA TYR A 201 -4.54 13.83 13.13
C TYR A 201 -5.40 15.05 12.82
N LEU A 202 -5.28 15.65 11.63
CA LEU A 202 -6.12 16.77 11.20
C LEU A 202 -7.60 16.35 11.11
N LEU A 203 -7.88 15.17 10.55
CA LEU A 203 -9.24 14.62 10.50
C LEU A 203 -9.79 14.36 11.89
N THR A 204 -8.98 13.77 12.79
CA THR A 204 -9.38 13.53 14.19
C THR A 204 -9.69 14.83 14.90
N LEU A 205 -8.78 15.81 14.79
CA LEU A 205 -8.97 17.12 15.42
C LEU A 205 -10.19 17.83 14.83
N GLY A 206 -10.35 17.80 13.50
CA GLY A 206 -11.52 18.36 12.80
C GLY A 206 -12.83 17.71 13.25
N PHE A 207 -12.84 16.39 13.39
CA PHE A 207 -14.00 15.64 13.88
C PHE A 207 -14.36 16.02 15.34
N LEU A 208 -13.38 16.02 16.24
CA LEU A 208 -13.60 16.40 17.63
C LEU A 208 -14.06 17.86 17.74
N LEU A 209 -13.40 18.76 17.01
CA LEU A 209 -13.75 20.18 16.96
C LEU A 209 -15.17 20.37 16.42
N PHE A 210 -15.57 19.63 15.37
CA PHE A 210 -16.92 19.67 14.82
C PHE A 210 -17.98 19.39 15.90
N PHE A 211 -17.85 18.31 16.65
CA PHE A 211 -18.81 17.97 17.72
C PHE A 211 -18.78 18.95 18.89
N VAL A 212 -17.60 19.45 19.26
CA VAL A 212 -17.46 20.47 20.30
C VAL A 212 -18.16 21.77 19.87
N LEU A 213 -17.93 22.23 18.65
CA LEU A 213 -18.55 23.46 18.14
C LEU A 213 -20.08 23.32 18.03
N LEU A 214 -20.56 22.17 17.57
CA LEU A 214 -22.00 21.88 17.55
C LEU A 214 -22.59 21.87 18.98
N ALA A 215 -21.90 21.32 19.95
CA ALA A 215 -22.35 21.31 21.32
C ALA A 215 -22.44 22.75 21.91
N LEU A 216 -21.58 23.67 21.45
CA LEU A 216 -21.53 25.07 21.86
C LEU A 216 -22.46 25.98 21.04
N SER A 217 -22.94 25.53 19.87
CA SER A 217 -23.77 26.37 18.97
C SER A 217 -25.22 26.55 19.43
N GLY A 218 -25.64 25.84 20.49
CA GLY A 218 -27.04 25.88 20.94
C GLY A 218 -27.93 24.83 20.27
N VAL A 219 -27.39 23.98 19.40
CA VAL A 219 -28.09 22.80 18.84
C VAL A 219 -28.58 21.92 19.99
N SER A 220 -29.83 21.47 19.90
CA SER A 220 -30.46 20.72 20.99
C SER A 220 -29.70 19.42 21.30
N GLN A 221 -29.63 19.05 22.58
CA GLN A 221 -28.96 17.80 22.99
C GLN A 221 -29.54 16.55 22.33
N PRO A 222 -30.85 16.39 22.11
CA PRO A 222 -31.40 15.28 21.36
C PRO A 222 -30.90 15.24 19.92
N THR A 223 -30.75 16.39 19.25
CA THR A 223 -30.23 16.47 17.88
C THR A 223 -28.76 16.07 17.81
N LEU A 224 -27.94 16.54 18.76
CA LEU A 224 -26.53 16.13 18.85
C LEU A 224 -26.39 14.62 19.05
N LEU A 225 -27.19 14.04 19.93
CA LEU A 225 -27.21 12.60 20.16
C LEU A 225 -27.65 11.85 18.91
N ALA A 226 -28.67 12.33 18.20
CA ALA A 226 -29.15 11.74 16.95
C ALA A 226 -28.07 11.76 15.87
N VAL A 227 -27.36 12.89 15.69
CA VAL A 227 -26.24 13.00 14.74
C VAL A 227 -25.13 12.03 15.10
N PHE A 228 -24.74 11.95 16.37
CA PHE A 228 -23.72 11.00 16.82
C PHE A 228 -24.13 9.55 16.58
N LEU A 229 -25.35 9.18 16.94
CA LEU A 229 -25.88 7.82 16.74
C LEU A 229 -25.99 7.47 15.25
N ALA A 230 -26.44 8.41 14.42
CA ALA A 230 -26.52 8.22 12.98
C ALA A 230 -25.12 7.98 12.39
N TRP A 231 -24.12 8.81 12.80
CA TRP A 231 -22.74 8.64 12.39
C TRP A 231 -22.15 7.31 12.87
N PHE A 232 -22.37 6.94 14.13
CA PHE A 232 -21.95 5.66 14.71
C PHE A 232 -22.50 4.48 13.91
N LEU A 233 -23.82 4.48 13.66
CA LEU A 233 -24.49 3.41 12.92
C LEU A 233 -24.03 3.35 11.47
N PHE A 234 -23.90 4.50 10.81
CA PHE A 234 -23.49 4.57 9.42
C PHE A 234 -22.08 3.99 9.23
N ASN A 235 -21.10 4.38 10.08
CA ASN A 235 -19.77 3.80 10.09
C ASN A 235 -19.81 2.28 10.38
N GLY A 236 -20.59 1.89 11.37
CA GLY A 236 -20.72 0.49 11.76
C GLY A 236 -21.29 -0.37 10.64
N ILE A 237 -22.36 0.09 9.98
CA ILE A 237 -23.01 -0.64 8.88
C ILE A 237 -22.04 -0.81 7.70
N PHE A 238 -21.32 0.22 7.30
CA PHE A 238 -20.36 0.14 6.19
C PHE A 238 -19.23 -0.85 6.51
N ALA A 239 -18.59 -0.70 7.66
CA ALA A 239 -17.50 -1.59 8.08
C ALA A 239 -17.97 -3.04 8.19
N PHE A 240 -19.13 -3.27 8.82
CA PHE A 240 -19.77 -4.58 8.95
C PHE A 240 -20.08 -5.19 7.57
N SER A 241 -20.73 -4.42 6.69
CA SER A 241 -21.17 -4.91 5.38
C SER A 241 -20.00 -5.32 4.50
N LEU A 242 -18.95 -4.50 4.44
CA LEU A 242 -17.76 -4.83 3.66
C LEU A 242 -17.01 -6.03 4.24
N ALA A 243 -16.90 -6.13 5.57
CA ALA A 243 -16.33 -7.32 6.21
C ALA A 243 -17.12 -8.58 5.85
N LYS A 244 -18.46 -8.50 5.86
CA LYS A 244 -19.34 -9.62 5.48
C LYS A 244 -19.20 -10.00 4.01
N LEU A 245 -19.10 -9.03 3.11
CA LEU A 245 -18.88 -9.27 1.69
C LEU A 245 -17.55 -9.99 1.43
N ALA A 246 -16.52 -9.73 2.25
CA ALA A 246 -15.26 -10.46 2.21
C ALA A 246 -15.30 -11.84 2.90
N GLY A 247 -16.46 -12.27 3.36
CA GLY A 247 -16.66 -13.59 3.97
C GLY A 247 -16.28 -13.68 5.45
N ALA A 248 -16.19 -12.55 6.18
CA ALA A 248 -15.91 -12.55 7.62
C ALA A 248 -16.98 -13.30 8.41
N HIS A 249 -16.59 -13.92 9.51
CA HIS A 249 -17.54 -14.47 10.47
C HIS A 249 -18.43 -13.36 11.05
N TRP A 250 -19.64 -13.68 11.46
CA TRP A 250 -20.60 -12.69 11.97
C TRP A 250 -20.07 -11.90 13.17
N THR A 251 -19.37 -12.57 14.09
CA THR A 251 -18.76 -11.93 15.26
C THR A 251 -17.63 -10.98 14.86
N SER A 252 -16.81 -11.37 13.89
CA SER A 252 -15.71 -10.55 13.38
C SER A 252 -16.22 -9.28 12.70
N ALA A 253 -17.19 -9.42 11.80
CA ALA A 253 -17.84 -8.29 11.16
C ALA A 253 -18.57 -7.40 12.19
N GLY A 254 -19.27 -8.01 13.18
CA GLY A 254 -19.95 -7.30 14.24
C GLY A 254 -19.03 -6.47 15.11
N VAL A 255 -17.89 -7.03 15.53
CA VAL A 255 -16.87 -6.29 16.30
C VAL A 255 -16.25 -5.20 15.46
N GLY A 256 -15.88 -5.46 14.20
CA GLY A 256 -15.37 -4.45 13.28
C GLY A 256 -16.33 -3.27 13.11
N GLY A 257 -17.63 -3.55 12.91
CA GLY A 257 -18.66 -2.52 12.81
C GLY A 257 -18.86 -1.76 14.12
N LEU A 258 -18.87 -2.45 15.27
CA LEU A 258 -19.05 -1.82 16.58
C LEU A 258 -17.95 -0.82 16.93
N VAL A 259 -16.71 -1.10 16.52
CA VAL A 259 -15.53 -0.24 16.81
C VAL A 259 -15.17 0.71 15.69
N ALA A 260 -15.89 0.69 14.56
CA ALA A 260 -15.58 1.51 13.38
C ALA A 260 -15.50 3.02 13.68
N TRP A 261 -16.32 3.52 14.59
CA TRP A 261 -16.33 4.93 15.03
C TRP A 261 -15.05 5.36 15.76
N LEU A 262 -14.31 4.40 16.38
CA LEU A 262 -13.07 4.70 17.10
C LEU A 262 -11.96 5.22 16.19
N THR A 263 -11.98 4.84 14.90
CA THR A 263 -10.99 5.30 13.91
C THR A 263 -10.99 6.81 13.75
N SER A 264 -12.16 7.45 13.87
CA SER A 264 -12.29 8.90 13.78
C SER A 264 -11.76 9.62 15.03
N ILE A 265 -11.74 8.92 16.18
CA ILE A 265 -11.17 9.45 17.42
C ILE A 265 -9.66 9.20 17.48
N ASN A 266 -9.22 8.02 17.02
CA ASN A 266 -7.82 7.66 16.98
C ASN A 266 -7.50 6.92 15.68
N PRO A 267 -6.85 7.57 14.70
CA PRO A 267 -6.54 6.96 13.41
C PRO A 267 -5.56 5.77 13.49
N LEU A 268 -4.95 5.55 14.66
CA LEU A 268 -4.13 4.39 14.93
C LEU A 268 -4.96 3.15 15.34
N LEU A 269 -6.24 3.32 15.63
CA LEU A 269 -7.16 2.24 15.99
C LEU A 269 -8.01 1.86 14.78
N ALA A 270 -7.45 1.05 13.88
CA ALA A 270 -8.17 0.60 12.70
C ALA A 270 -9.19 -0.51 13.06
N PRO A 271 -10.48 -0.38 12.69
CA PRO A 271 -11.52 -1.37 13.02
C PRO A 271 -11.23 -2.75 12.44
N GLY A 272 -10.52 -2.81 11.32
CA GLY A 272 -10.08 -4.07 10.71
C GLY A 272 -9.17 -4.89 11.63
N TRP A 273 -8.38 -4.27 12.49
CA TRP A 273 -7.56 -5.03 13.46
C TRP A 273 -8.43 -5.82 14.44
N PHE A 274 -9.49 -5.20 14.92
CA PHE A 274 -10.43 -5.87 15.84
C PHE A 274 -11.19 -6.97 15.12
N ALA A 275 -11.68 -6.70 13.90
CA ALA A 275 -12.32 -7.71 13.07
C ALA A 275 -11.37 -8.87 12.77
N GLY A 276 -10.12 -8.59 12.36
CA GLY A 276 -9.11 -9.60 12.08
C GLY A 276 -8.71 -10.42 13.30
N TYR A 277 -8.57 -9.78 14.45
CA TYR A 277 -8.26 -10.50 15.70
C TYR A 277 -9.36 -11.52 16.08
N ILE A 278 -10.63 -11.15 15.88
CA ILE A 278 -11.74 -12.09 16.11
C ILE A 278 -11.78 -13.16 15.01
N GLU A 279 -11.50 -12.80 13.75
CA GLU A 279 -11.47 -13.75 12.64
C GLU A 279 -10.40 -14.83 12.81
N LEU A 280 -9.25 -14.53 13.44
CA LEU A 280 -8.23 -15.51 13.81
C LEU A 280 -8.77 -16.65 14.71
N GLN A 281 -9.86 -16.43 15.42
CA GLN A 281 -10.50 -17.49 16.24
C GLN A 281 -11.35 -18.44 15.39
N HIS A 282 -11.73 -18.01 14.18
CA HIS A 282 -12.61 -18.75 13.27
C HIS A 282 -11.88 -19.27 12.03
N THR A 283 -10.76 -18.69 11.68
CA THR A 283 -9.98 -19.03 10.50
C THR A 283 -8.63 -19.63 10.93
N LYS A 284 -8.36 -20.86 10.45
CA LYS A 284 -7.06 -21.50 10.68
C LYS A 284 -6.08 -20.95 9.66
N ILE A 285 -5.00 -20.36 10.17
CA ILE A 285 -3.88 -19.90 9.35
C ILE A 285 -2.74 -20.88 9.53
N ASN A 286 -2.19 -21.36 8.41
CA ASN A 286 -1.07 -22.26 8.39
C ASN A 286 0.06 -21.65 7.56
N VAL A 287 1.29 -22.02 7.86
CA VAL A 287 2.47 -21.64 7.03
C VAL A 287 2.30 -22.11 5.59
N SER A 288 1.67 -23.27 5.39
CA SER A 288 1.32 -23.80 4.07
C SER A 288 0.37 -22.91 3.25
N ASP A 289 -0.30 -21.91 3.88
CA ASP A 289 -1.15 -20.98 3.15
C ASP A 289 -0.34 -20.11 2.18
N ILE A 290 0.93 -19.81 2.51
CA ILE A 290 1.83 -19.06 1.63
C ILE A 290 2.14 -19.90 0.39
N GLY A 291 2.47 -21.17 0.57
CA GLY A 291 2.72 -22.10 -0.55
C GLY A 291 1.49 -22.23 -1.45
N ARG A 292 0.30 -22.40 -0.86
CA ARG A 292 -0.96 -22.49 -1.61
C ARG A 292 -1.28 -21.21 -2.39
N LEU A 293 -0.98 -20.03 -1.82
CA LEU A 293 -1.14 -18.78 -2.55
C LEU A 293 -0.17 -18.67 -3.73
N ASN A 294 1.06 -19.15 -3.58
CA ASN A 294 2.01 -19.21 -4.68
C ASN A 294 1.55 -20.21 -5.77
N ASP A 295 1.08 -21.40 -5.37
CA ASP A 295 0.56 -22.40 -6.32
C ASP A 295 -0.65 -21.88 -7.11
N LEU A 296 -1.53 -21.10 -6.47
CA LEU A 296 -2.66 -20.45 -7.13
C LEU A 296 -2.21 -19.37 -8.14
N LEU A 297 -1.10 -18.69 -7.86
CA LEU A 297 -0.50 -17.74 -8.79
C LEU A 297 0.15 -18.43 -10.00
N ASP A 298 0.52 -19.69 -9.84
CA ASP A 298 1.13 -20.49 -10.89
C ASP A 298 0.12 -20.99 -11.93
N ASP A 299 -1.18 -20.90 -11.64
CA ASP A 299 -2.24 -21.33 -12.55
C ASP A 299 -2.70 -20.16 -13.45
N HIS A 300 -2.04 -20.00 -14.59
CA HIS A 300 -2.14 -18.84 -15.47
C HIS A 300 -3.37 -18.82 -16.38
N GLU A 301 -4.02 -19.96 -16.54
CA GLU A 301 -5.20 -20.08 -17.41
C GLU A 301 -6.49 -19.59 -16.73
N LYS A 302 -6.46 -19.37 -15.42
CA LYS A 302 -7.64 -18.97 -14.65
C LYS A 302 -7.99 -17.50 -14.84
N PRO A 303 -9.28 -17.20 -15.07
CA PRO A 303 -9.80 -15.83 -14.99
C PRO A 303 -9.51 -15.22 -13.61
N ILE A 304 -9.15 -13.95 -13.56
CA ILE A 304 -8.83 -13.21 -12.29
C ILE A 304 -9.93 -13.38 -11.23
N ARG A 305 -11.19 -13.44 -11.65
CA ARG A 305 -12.33 -13.61 -10.73
C ARG A 305 -12.28 -14.96 -10.00
N ASP A 306 -11.97 -16.03 -10.72
CA ASP A 306 -11.92 -17.38 -10.16
C ASP A 306 -10.69 -17.51 -9.25
N LEU A 307 -9.55 -16.95 -9.69
CA LEU A 307 -8.33 -16.86 -8.89
C LEU A 307 -8.59 -16.13 -7.56
N LEU A 308 -9.21 -14.96 -7.57
CA LEU A 308 -9.54 -14.22 -6.35
C LEU A 308 -10.51 -15.00 -5.45
N SER A 309 -11.44 -15.74 -6.03
CA SER A 309 -12.37 -16.59 -5.27
C SER A 309 -11.62 -17.70 -4.54
N GLU A 310 -10.72 -18.40 -5.22
CA GLU A 310 -9.91 -19.48 -4.64
C GLU A 310 -8.92 -18.94 -3.60
N MET A 311 -8.35 -17.76 -3.82
CA MET A 311 -7.49 -17.11 -2.83
C MET A 311 -8.24 -16.73 -1.55
N LEU A 312 -9.51 -16.31 -1.66
CA LEU A 312 -10.36 -16.03 -0.49
C LEU A 312 -10.68 -17.30 0.33
N ASP A 313 -10.50 -18.49 -0.24
CA ASP A 313 -10.58 -19.76 0.49
C ASP A 313 -9.29 -20.06 1.28
N VAL A 314 -8.19 -19.36 0.99
CA VAL A 314 -6.95 -19.44 1.78
C VAL A 314 -7.05 -18.55 3.01
N GLY A 315 -6.92 -19.14 4.20
CA GLY A 315 -7.16 -18.47 5.47
C GLY A 315 -6.37 -17.19 5.67
N LEU A 316 -5.09 -17.18 5.32
CA LEU A 316 -4.22 -16.02 5.42
C LEU A 316 -4.69 -14.86 4.53
N PHE A 317 -4.98 -15.12 3.27
CA PHE A 317 -5.44 -14.10 2.32
C PHE A 317 -6.80 -13.54 2.73
N LYS A 318 -7.74 -14.41 3.08
CA LYS A 318 -9.06 -14.03 3.58
C LYS A 318 -8.96 -13.08 4.78
N LEU A 319 -8.10 -13.40 5.75
CA LEU A 319 -7.89 -12.54 6.92
C LEU A 319 -7.42 -11.13 6.51
N ILE A 320 -6.42 -11.06 5.63
CA ILE A 320 -5.85 -9.78 5.16
C ILE A 320 -6.94 -8.96 4.44
N VAL A 321 -7.72 -9.58 3.57
CA VAL A 321 -8.81 -8.92 2.85
C VAL A 321 -9.87 -8.40 3.83
N ILE A 322 -10.30 -9.20 4.81
CA ILE A 322 -11.27 -8.78 5.83
C ILE A 322 -10.78 -7.53 6.57
N VAL A 323 -9.52 -7.52 7.02
CA VAL A 323 -8.91 -6.36 7.69
C VAL A 323 -8.92 -5.13 6.80
N ALA A 324 -8.49 -5.27 5.55
CA ALA A 324 -8.41 -4.18 4.59
C ALA A 324 -9.79 -3.58 4.28
N VAL A 325 -10.78 -4.41 3.93
CA VAL A 325 -12.11 -3.91 3.53
C VAL A 325 -12.91 -3.36 4.71
N THR A 326 -12.69 -3.87 5.93
CA THR A 326 -13.31 -3.28 7.14
C THR A 326 -12.82 -1.86 7.36
N ASN A 327 -11.53 -1.60 7.18
CA ASN A 327 -10.94 -0.27 7.28
C ASN A 327 -11.44 0.65 6.16
N ILE A 328 -11.50 0.14 4.92
CA ILE A 328 -12.07 0.87 3.77
C ILE A 328 -13.53 1.23 4.04
N GLY A 329 -14.32 0.34 4.59
CA GLY A 329 -15.72 0.58 4.93
C GLY A 329 -15.89 1.75 5.90
N SER A 330 -15.13 1.76 6.99
CA SER A 330 -15.14 2.86 7.96
C SER A 330 -14.68 4.20 7.34
N MET A 331 -13.64 4.16 6.51
CA MET A 331 -13.16 5.34 5.81
C MET A 331 -14.21 5.91 4.85
N LEU A 332 -14.80 5.07 4.02
CA LEU A 332 -15.86 5.45 3.08
C LEU A 332 -17.06 6.05 3.81
N ALA A 333 -17.50 5.42 4.89
CA ALA A 333 -18.59 5.93 5.71
C ALA A 333 -18.27 7.33 6.27
N SER A 334 -17.07 7.53 6.79
CA SER A 334 -16.66 8.83 7.35
C SER A 334 -16.63 9.93 6.29
N VAL A 335 -16.25 9.61 5.06
CA VAL A 335 -16.26 10.56 3.93
C VAL A 335 -17.67 10.83 3.43
N LEU A 336 -18.53 9.80 3.36
CA LEU A 336 -19.87 9.92 2.77
C LEU A 336 -20.91 10.49 3.74
N PHE A 337 -20.72 10.33 5.06
CA PHE A 337 -21.67 10.76 6.08
C PHE A 337 -22.07 12.24 5.97
N PRO A 338 -21.14 13.20 5.84
CA PRO A 338 -21.48 14.63 5.73
C PRO A 338 -22.36 14.97 4.53
N PHE A 339 -22.32 14.14 3.48
CA PHE A 339 -23.05 14.38 2.24
C PHE A 339 -24.38 13.63 2.15
N LEU A 340 -24.42 12.40 2.69
CA LEU A 340 -25.57 11.52 2.53
C LEU A 340 -26.52 11.49 3.73
N VAL A 341 -26.02 11.73 4.93
CA VAL A 341 -26.80 11.57 6.17
C VAL A 341 -27.02 12.91 6.86
N LEU A 342 -25.97 13.67 7.06
CA LEU A 342 -26.01 14.90 7.85
C LEU A 342 -27.05 15.92 7.35
N PRO A 343 -27.25 16.15 6.03
CA PRO A 343 -28.26 17.10 5.55
C PRO A 343 -29.71 16.73 5.88
N HIS A 344 -29.97 15.49 6.27
CA HIS A 344 -31.32 15.02 6.64
C HIS A 344 -31.58 15.05 8.15
N MET A 345 -30.61 15.55 8.96
CA MET A 345 -30.67 15.50 10.42
C MET A 345 -31.28 16.74 11.08
N GLY A 346 -31.74 17.73 10.29
CA GLY A 346 -32.40 18.93 10.76
C GLY A 346 -31.99 20.19 9.99
N GLU A 347 -32.70 21.29 10.23
CA GLU A 347 -32.50 22.57 9.53
C GLU A 347 -31.07 23.11 9.69
N ASP A 348 -30.43 22.85 10.85
CA ASP A 348 -29.04 23.26 11.15
C ASP A 348 -28.02 22.57 10.24
N PHE A 349 -28.41 21.52 9.51
CA PHE A 349 -27.53 20.68 8.70
C PHE A 349 -27.96 20.58 7.22
N GLU A 350 -29.04 21.22 6.80
CA GLU A 350 -29.60 21.12 5.43
C GLU A 350 -28.62 21.59 4.35
N SER A 351 -27.67 22.41 4.69
CA SER A 351 -26.69 22.93 3.73
C SER A 351 -25.31 23.14 4.36
N VAL A 352 -24.28 23.19 3.53
CA VAL A 352 -22.92 23.51 3.97
C VAL A 352 -22.87 24.88 4.67
N SER A 353 -23.69 25.83 4.23
CA SER A 353 -23.81 27.16 4.88
C SER A 353 -24.46 27.06 6.26
N ALA A 354 -25.49 26.24 6.43
CA ALA A 354 -26.12 26.02 7.73
C ALA A 354 -25.12 25.40 8.73
N ILE A 355 -24.43 24.35 8.32
CA ILE A 355 -23.37 23.72 9.13
C ILE A 355 -22.27 24.73 9.50
N SER A 356 -21.83 25.54 8.53
CA SER A 356 -20.79 26.54 8.77
C SER A 356 -21.26 27.61 9.78
N ASN A 357 -22.51 28.06 9.66
CA ASN A 357 -23.09 29.02 10.58
C ASN A 357 -23.18 28.45 12.01
N ALA A 358 -23.66 27.21 12.17
CA ALA A 358 -23.68 26.52 13.45
C ALA A 358 -22.28 26.43 14.08
N MET A 359 -21.27 26.11 13.27
CA MET A 359 -19.88 26.03 13.73
C MET A 359 -19.34 27.41 14.15
N ILE A 360 -19.64 28.49 13.41
CA ILE A 360 -19.23 29.85 13.73
C ILE A 360 -19.91 30.32 15.02
N GLU A 361 -21.19 30.03 15.19
CA GLU A 361 -21.94 30.34 16.41
C GLU A 361 -21.36 29.60 17.62
N GLY A 362 -21.07 28.31 17.46
CA GLY A 362 -20.39 27.52 18.48
C GLY A 362 -19.02 28.09 18.86
N ALA A 363 -18.25 28.55 17.90
CA ALA A 363 -16.95 29.17 18.15
C ALA A 363 -17.10 30.52 18.92
N ALA A 364 -18.07 31.32 18.53
CA ALA A 364 -18.37 32.58 19.23
C ALA A 364 -18.82 32.34 20.69
N ASN A 365 -19.70 31.36 20.90
CA ASN A 365 -20.17 31.00 22.24
C ASN A 365 -19.03 30.43 23.09
N GLY A 366 -18.16 29.56 22.49
CA GLY A 366 -16.97 29.05 23.16
C GLY A 366 -16.00 30.16 23.57
N ALA A 367 -15.75 31.13 22.70
CA ALA A 367 -14.92 32.28 23.01
C ALA A 367 -15.50 33.10 24.18
N ASN A 368 -16.82 33.35 24.20
CA ASN A 368 -17.50 34.05 25.29
C ASN A 368 -17.37 33.32 26.64
N ILE A 369 -17.49 31.97 26.64
CA ILE A 369 -17.29 31.14 27.84
C ILE A 369 -15.86 31.28 28.36
N VAL A 370 -14.86 31.25 27.51
CA VAL A 370 -13.45 31.43 27.91
C VAL A 370 -13.20 32.78 28.49
N VAL A 371 -13.74 33.84 27.87
CA VAL A 371 -13.63 35.23 28.39
C VAL A 371 -14.27 35.34 29.76
N GLN A 372 -15.46 34.77 29.97
CA GLN A 372 -16.14 34.79 31.28
C GLN A 372 -15.41 34.00 32.38
N LEU A 373 -14.64 32.99 32.02
CA LEU A 373 -13.83 32.23 32.97
C LEU A 373 -12.50 32.91 33.34
N LEU A 374 -12.05 33.84 32.50
CA LEU A 374 -10.79 34.59 32.71
C LEU A 374 -10.98 35.93 33.37
N LEU A 375 -12.21 36.44 33.43
CA LEU A 375 -12.62 37.67 34.13
C LEU A 375 -13.20 37.39 35.51
#